data_e00b0b4700a92ba0649459201fe4f854
#
_entry.id   e00b0b4700a92ba0649459201fe4f854
#
_cell.length_a   1.000
_cell.length_b   1.000
_cell.length_c   1.000
_cell.angle_alpha   90.00
_cell.angle_beta   90.00
_cell.angle_gamma   90.00
#
_symmetry.space_group_name_H-M   'P 1'
#
loop_
_entity.id
_entity.type
_entity.pdbx_description
1 polymer ?
#
loop_
_entity_poly.entity_id
_entity_poly.type
_entity_poly.pdbx_seq_one_letter_code
_entity_poly.pdbx_strand_id
1 'polypeptide(L)'
;MAKRRQKRESVEGVVDSRRRFLKTTMAAGGTVAAFTAASQIGAPFIGTAKGQTTRWKIQTSWPGGIGLQLFKDWCNGIEEKSDGELAFQPFGAKDVVGDFQLFDAVKNGVLDAMNPFTLYWAGRMPAAVFLSSYPLGLRTEGEWDTFFYGLGGREIARELFAKFDMFYVGHIQHGPNIIHSKVPIRSIDDFKGRKMRVPGGMVAELFSAAGAKTTLLPGSEIFPALEKGTIDVADYVGPAINYSLGFHQVTKYISMGPAGFMSIYQPVDLMDLTVGMKPWNALSSRMKYFVECEVHSYSDHHFAGIQKADQDAWVKFAEAGTIVTRLGQSDVAAFTKLAVPLWYKWANKDKDAARVFKIQLDYMMSGSLGYVTPEDIKGQMLN
;
A
#
# COMPACT_ATOMS: atom_id res chain seq x y z
N MET A 1 16.63 1.97 48.69
CA MET A 1 15.50 2.91 48.79
C MET A 1 15.87 4.40 48.68
N ALA A 2 17.13 4.80 48.77
CA ALA A 2 17.55 6.22 48.73
C ALA A 2 17.59 6.85 47.31
N LYS A 3 17.80 6.11 46.23
CA LYS A 3 17.87 6.65 44.86
C LYS A 3 16.53 7.00 44.18
N ARG A 4 15.38 6.62 44.78
CA ARG A 4 14.06 6.97 44.28
C ARG A 4 13.50 8.29 44.88
N ARG A 5 14.07 8.78 45.98
CA ARG A 5 13.65 10.05 46.61
C ARG A 5 14.26 11.27 45.90
N GLN A 6 15.51 11.19 45.48
CA GLN A 6 16.22 12.29 44.83
C GLN A 6 15.68 12.64 43.40
N LYS A 7 14.99 11.72 42.73
CA LYS A 7 14.42 11.98 41.40
C LYS A 7 13.02 12.61 41.43
N ARG A 8 12.34 12.58 42.55
CA ARG A 8 11.07 13.29 42.76
C ARG A 8 11.23 14.77 43.15
N GLU A 9 12.26 15.09 43.89
CA GLU A 9 12.50 16.49 44.30
C GLU A 9 12.99 17.37 43.14
N SER A 10 13.66 16.81 42.11
CA SER A 10 14.12 17.58 40.97
C SER A 10 13.01 17.92 39.94
N VAL A 11 11.88 17.22 39.94
CA VAL A 11 10.77 17.48 39.01
C VAL A 11 9.79 18.49 39.59
N GLU A 12 9.59 18.51 40.93
CA GLU A 12 8.74 19.51 41.57
C GLU A 12 9.36 20.92 41.57
N GLY A 13 10.69 21.04 41.67
CA GLY A 13 11.39 22.31 41.60
C GLY A 13 11.28 23.04 40.25
N VAL A 14 11.12 22.31 39.13
CA VAL A 14 11.02 22.88 37.77
C VAL A 14 9.61 23.39 37.48
N VAL A 15 8.59 22.81 38.10
CA VAL A 15 7.20 23.22 37.91
C VAL A 15 6.89 24.48 38.70
N ASP A 16 7.52 24.66 39.85
CA ASP A 16 7.28 25.84 40.72
C ASP A 16 8.00 27.10 40.18
N SER A 17 9.14 26.96 39.53
CA SER A 17 9.84 28.08 38.90
C SER A 17 9.06 28.68 37.71
N ARG A 18 8.35 27.86 36.93
CA ARG A 18 7.49 28.34 35.84
C ARG A 18 6.23 29.04 36.31
N ARG A 19 5.67 28.65 37.48
CA ARG A 19 4.53 29.33 38.08
C ARG A 19 4.91 30.67 38.73
N ARG A 20 6.12 30.84 39.22
CA ARG A 20 6.63 32.12 39.75
C ARG A 20 6.89 33.13 38.65
N PHE A 21 7.44 32.70 37.48
CA PHE A 21 7.71 33.59 36.35
C PHE A 21 6.44 34.24 35.80
N LEU A 22 5.32 33.51 35.78
CA LEU A 22 4.02 34.03 35.30
C LEU A 22 3.31 34.95 36.30
N LYS A 23 3.68 34.92 37.61
CA LYS A 23 3.09 35.80 38.62
C LYS A 23 3.87 37.13 38.80
N THR A 24 5.12 37.21 38.36
CA THR A 24 5.95 38.42 38.57
C THR A 24 5.79 39.45 37.42
N THR A 25 5.16 39.07 36.30
CA THR A 25 4.90 39.97 35.17
C THR A 25 3.57 40.75 35.30
N MET A 26 2.79 40.54 36.36
CA MET A 26 1.52 41.27 36.59
C MET A 26 1.55 42.31 37.72
N ALA A 27 2.73 42.61 38.29
CA ALA A 27 2.85 43.53 39.40
C ALA A 27 3.86 44.66 39.16
N ALA A 28 3.76 45.33 38.01
CA ALA A 28 4.43 46.64 37.83
C ALA A 28 3.44 47.57 37.12
N GLY A 29 2.43 47.96 37.85
CA GLY A 29 1.53 49.04 37.47
C GLY A 29 2.13 50.39 37.83
N GLY A 30 2.57 51.12 36.82
CA GLY A 30 2.96 52.55 36.94
C GLY A 30 2.06 53.33 36.00
N THR A 31 1.23 54.15 36.61
CA THR A 31 0.35 55.15 36.00
C THR A 31 1.10 56.07 34.98
N VAL A 32 0.61 56.07 33.73
CA VAL A 32 0.68 57.25 32.86
C VAL A 32 -0.66 57.44 32.16
N ALA A 33 -1.19 58.64 32.35
CA ALA A 33 -2.51 59.05 31.88
C ALA A 33 -2.56 59.27 30.34
N ALA A 34 -3.74 59.00 29.86
CA ALA A 34 -4.41 59.65 28.74
C ALA A 34 -3.65 59.92 27.41
N PHE A 35 -3.86 59.07 26.42
CA PHE A 35 -4.22 59.51 25.07
C PHE A 35 -5.33 58.61 24.55
N THR A 36 -6.56 59.11 24.72
CA THR A 36 -7.71 58.65 23.97
C THR A 36 -7.60 59.25 22.58
N ALA A 37 -7.53 58.45 21.56
CA ALA A 37 -8.29 58.59 20.30
C ALA A 37 -7.92 57.48 19.31
N ALA A 38 -8.90 56.73 18.98
CA ALA A 38 -9.21 56.18 17.68
C ALA A 38 -8.11 55.40 16.96
N SER A 39 -8.24 54.12 16.98
CA SER A 39 -8.57 53.40 15.77
C SER A 39 -8.74 51.92 16.17
N GLN A 40 -9.95 51.55 16.58
CA GLN A 40 -10.43 50.22 16.32
C GLN A 40 -10.62 50.11 14.80
N ILE A 41 -9.52 50.00 14.08
CA ILE A 41 -9.54 49.30 12.83
C ILE A 41 -9.57 47.84 13.25
N GLY A 42 -10.75 47.34 13.55
CA GLY A 42 -11.01 45.92 13.46
C GLY A 42 -10.52 45.53 12.08
N ALA A 43 -9.38 44.83 12.01
CA ALA A 43 -9.06 44.13 10.77
C ALA A 43 -10.35 43.43 10.35
N PRO A 44 -10.86 43.65 9.14
CA PRO A 44 -12.02 42.93 8.71
C PRO A 44 -11.63 41.47 8.89
N PHE A 45 -12.37 40.77 9.77
CA PHE A 45 -12.36 39.33 9.79
C PHE A 45 -12.93 38.99 8.41
N ILE A 46 -12.07 38.91 7.40
CA ILE A 46 -12.42 38.32 6.11
C ILE A 46 -12.64 36.87 6.46
N GLY A 47 -13.85 36.55 6.89
CA GLY A 47 -14.32 35.20 6.81
C GLY A 47 -14.15 34.84 5.35
N THR A 48 -13.10 34.09 5.05
CA THR A 48 -12.97 33.44 3.76
C THR A 48 -14.25 32.67 3.60
N ALA A 49 -15.12 33.13 2.68
CA ALA A 49 -16.29 32.36 2.31
C ALA A 49 -15.78 30.96 2.03
N LYS A 50 -16.14 29.97 2.87
CA LYS A 50 -15.76 28.58 2.62
C LYS A 50 -16.29 28.27 1.24
N GLY A 51 -15.39 28.08 0.29
CA GLY A 51 -15.75 27.63 -1.04
C GLY A 51 -16.51 26.32 -0.92
N GLN A 52 -17.29 25.99 -1.94
CA GLN A 52 -18.00 24.71 -1.95
C GLN A 52 -16.99 23.57 -1.81
N THR A 53 -17.20 22.67 -0.84
CA THR A 53 -16.36 21.48 -0.62
C THR A 53 -16.29 20.65 -1.90
N THR A 54 -15.08 20.43 -2.41
CA THR A 54 -14.86 19.49 -3.51
C THR A 54 -15.06 18.07 -2.99
N ARG A 55 -15.92 17.27 -3.63
CA ARG A 55 -16.20 15.89 -3.21
C ARG A 55 -15.73 14.91 -4.27
N TRP A 56 -14.90 13.93 -3.85
CA TRP A 56 -14.43 12.86 -4.71
C TRP A 56 -15.05 11.52 -4.32
N LYS A 57 -15.58 10.81 -5.31
CA LYS A 57 -16.00 9.42 -5.20
C LYS A 57 -14.78 8.53 -5.40
N ILE A 58 -14.42 7.77 -4.37
CA ILE A 58 -13.23 6.91 -4.40
C ILE A 58 -13.62 5.47 -4.09
N GLN A 59 -13.34 4.53 -4.99
CA GLN A 59 -13.53 3.11 -4.73
C GLN A 59 -12.19 2.40 -4.55
N THR A 60 -12.11 1.57 -3.50
CA THR A 60 -10.99 0.66 -3.27
C THR A 60 -11.29 -0.76 -3.75
N SER A 61 -10.25 -1.55 -4.00
CA SER A 61 -10.37 -3.00 -4.22
C SER A 61 -10.38 -3.83 -2.92
N TRP A 62 -10.40 -3.19 -1.75
CA TRP A 62 -10.61 -3.91 -0.49
C TRP A 62 -12.06 -4.41 -0.36
N PRO A 63 -12.29 -5.75 -0.30
CA PRO A 63 -13.64 -6.30 -0.17
C PRO A 63 -14.15 -6.29 1.27
N GLY A 64 -13.28 -6.09 2.27
CA GLY A 64 -13.62 -6.12 3.69
C GLY A 64 -12.39 -6.10 4.59
N GLY A 65 -12.60 -6.42 5.86
CA GLY A 65 -11.55 -6.51 6.87
C GLY A 65 -10.88 -5.18 7.20
N ILE A 66 -9.73 -5.28 7.85
CA ILE A 66 -8.96 -4.11 8.32
C ILE A 66 -8.54 -3.19 7.18
N GLY A 67 -8.23 -3.72 5.98
CA GLY A 67 -7.83 -2.90 4.84
C GLY A 67 -8.94 -1.93 4.41
N LEU A 68 -10.19 -2.40 4.31
CA LEU A 68 -11.35 -1.55 4.02
C LEU A 68 -11.64 -0.56 5.15
N GLN A 69 -11.50 -0.98 6.40
CA GLN A 69 -11.71 -0.11 7.56
C GLN A 69 -10.73 1.07 7.56
N LEU A 70 -9.43 0.79 7.46
CA LEU A 70 -8.37 1.82 7.42
C LEU A 70 -8.55 2.77 6.23
N PHE A 71 -8.96 2.26 5.06
CA PHE A 71 -9.27 3.08 3.90
C PHE A 71 -10.43 4.05 4.17
N LYS A 72 -11.53 3.55 4.75
CA LYS A 72 -12.70 4.38 5.09
C LYS A 72 -12.37 5.42 6.15
N ASP A 73 -11.62 5.05 7.19
CA ASP A 73 -11.21 5.95 8.26
C ASP A 73 -10.34 7.08 7.72
N TRP A 74 -9.38 6.77 6.85
CA TRP A 74 -8.58 7.78 6.18
C TRP A 74 -9.44 8.72 5.32
N CYS A 75 -10.31 8.19 4.47
CA CYS A 75 -11.19 8.98 3.62
C CYS A 75 -12.10 9.92 4.43
N ASN A 76 -12.67 9.42 5.52
CA ASN A 76 -13.57 10.20 6.38
C ASN A 76 -12.84 11.35 7.10
N GLY A 77 -11.53 11.22 7.35
CA GLY A 77 -10.72 12.26 7.98
C GLY A 77 -10.30 13.40 7.05
N ILE A 78 -10.43 13.25 5.73
CA ILE A 78 -9.90 14.22 4.77
C ILE A 78 -10.63 15.58 4.85
N GLU A 79 -11.94 15.58 5.05
CA GLU A 79 -12.73 16.83 5.10
C GLU A 79 -12.27 17.71 6.28
N GLU A 80 -12.07 17.13 7.45
CA GLU A 80 -11.56 17.85 8.63
C GLU A 80 -10.11 18.34 8.41
N LYS A 81 -9.23 17.46 7.96
CA LYS A 81 -7.81 17.79 7.74
C LYS A 81 -7.58 18.84 6.64
N SER A 82 -8.50 18.97 5.70
CA SER A 82 -8.45 19.96 4.62
C SER A 82 -9.21 21.25 4.94
N ASP A 83 -9.63 21.47 6.19
CA ASP A 83 -10.49 22.61 6.58
C ASP A 83 -11.80 22.69 5.77
N GLY A 84 -12.30 21.56 5.30
CA GLY A 84 -13.53 21.44 4.52
C GLY A 84 -13.38 21.75 3.02
N GLU A 85 -12.17 21.89 2.49
CA GLU A 85 -11.97 22.15 1.06
C GLU A 85 -12.14 20.89 0.20
N LEU A 86 -11.80 19.70 0.74
CA LEU A 86 -11.88 18.43 0.05
C LEU A 86 -12.51 17.37 0.94
N ALA A 87 -13.41 16.58 0.39
CA ALA A 87 -14.01 15.42 1.05
C ALA A 87 -13.94 14.20 0.15
N PHE A 88 -13.66 13.03 0.73
CA PHE A 88 -13.70 11.76 0.03
C PHE A 88 -14.96 11.00 0.40
N GLN A 89 -15.63 10.44 -0.60
CA GLN A 89 -16.73 9.51 -0.43
C GLN A 89 -16.21 8.10 -0.74
N PRO A 90 -15.91 7.28 0.30
CA PRO A 90 -15.31 5.97 0.11
C PRO A 90 -16.32 4.90 -0.28
N PHE A 91 -15.93 4.04 -1.21
CA PHE A 91 -16.64 2.84 -1.64
C PHE A 91 -15.71 1.63 -1.51
N GLY A 92 -16.23 0.49 -1.06
CA GLY A 92 -15.54 -0.79 -1.04
C GLY A 92 -15.52 -1.47 -2.40
N ALA A 93 -14.89 -2.62 -2.50
CA ALA A 93 -14.88 -3.42 -3.73
C ALA A 93 -16.30 -3.75 -4.19
N LYS A 94 -16.59 -3.52 -5.47
CA LYS A 94 -17.90 -3.77 -6.13
C LYS A 94 -19.06 -2.86 -5.69
N ASP A 95 -18.84 -1.86 -4.85
CA ASP A 95 -19.92 -0.96 -4.42
C ASP A 95 -20.46 -0.09 -5.59
N VAL A 96 -19.59 0.33 -6.52
CA VAL A 96 -19.96 1.12 -7.70
C VAL A 96 -19.72 0.33 -8.99
N VAL A 97 -18.50 -0.20 -9.15
CA VAL A 97 -18.10 -1.03 -10.31
C VAL A 97 -17.27 -2.23 -9.85
N GLY A 98 -17.17 -3.27 -10.68
CA GLY A 98 -16.27 -4.39 -10.40
C GLY A 98 -14.80 -3.97 -10.37
N ASP A 99 -13.97 -4.74 -9.64
CA ASP A 99 -12.56 -4.38 -9.41
C ASP A 99 -11.76 -4.11 -10.70
N PHE A 100 -11.94 -4.94 -11.72
CA PHE A 100 -11.23 -4.77 -13.01
C PHE A 100 -11.81 -3.65 -13.90
N GLN A 101 -12.93 -3.04 -13.48
CA GLN A 101 -13.58 -1.92 -14.18
C GLN A 101 -13.20 -0.56 -13.57
N LEU A 102 -12.49 -0.54 -12.43
CA LEU A 102 -12.07 0.70 -11.74
C LEU A 102 -11.31 1.65 -12.66
N PHE A 103 -10.39 1.12 -13.46
CA PHE A 103 -9.59 1.91 -14.38
C PHE A 103 -10.46 2.70 -15.37
N ASP A 104 -11.42 2.02 -16.00
CA ASP A 104 -12.33 2.65 -16.95
C ASP A 104 -13.34 3.58 -16.26
N ALA A 105 -13.74 3.26 -15.02
CA ALA A 105 -14.64 4.10 -14.24
C ALA A 105 -14.00 5.46 -13.91
N VAL A 106 -12.71 5.49 -13.53
CA VAL A 106 -11.98 6.74 -13.29
C VAL A 106 -11.70 7.47 -14.61
N LYS A 107 -11.22 6.77 -15.63
CA LYS A 107 -10.97 7.35 -16.95
C LYS A 107 -12.22 8.05 -17.52
N ASN A 108 -13.39 7.45 -17.34
CA ASN A 108 -14.66 7.97 -17.87
C ASN A 108 -15.41 8.90 -16.89
N GLY A 109 -14.84 9.19 -15.71
CA GLY A 109 -15.43 10.12 -14.73
C GLY A 109 -16.64 9.58 -13.97
N VAL A 110 -16.86 8.27 -13.92
CA VAL A 110 -17.87 7.62 -13.06
C VAL A 110 -17.43 7.69 -11.61
N LEU A 111 -16.13 7.49 -11.38
CA LEU A 111 -15.41 7.72 -10.13
C LEU A 111 -14.39 8.85 -10.34
N ASP A 112 -14.09 9.61 -9.29
CA ASP A 112 -13.06 10.63 -9.32
C ASP A 112 -11.68 10.03 -9.08
N ALA A 113 -11.60 8.98 -8.24
CA ALA A 113 -10.37 8.30 -7.91
C ALA A 113 -10.59 6.80 -7.62
N MET A 114 -9.50 6.04 -7.66
CA MET A 114 -9.46 4.63 -7.32
C MET A 114 -8.29 4.31 -6.39
N ASN A 115 -8.50 3.29 -5.54
CA ASN A 115 -7.46 2.66 -4.74
C ASN A 115 -7.42 1.16 -5.08
N PRO A 116 -6.81 0.76 -6.22
CA PRO A 116 -6.74 -0.60 -6.71
C PRO A 116 -5.45 -1.30 -6.26
N PHE A 117 -5.40 -2.62 -6.47
CA PHE A 117 -4.13 -3.32 -6.60
C PHE A 117 -3.55 -3.00 -7.99
N THR A 118 -2.44 -2.25 -8.02
CA THR A 118 -1.85 -1.71 -9.27
C THR A 118 -1.56 -2.81 -10.29
N LEU A 119 -1.22 -4.01 -9.83
CA LEU A 119 -0.97 -5.19 -10.67
C LEU A 119 -2.15 -5.59 -11.56
N TYR A 120 -3.38 -5.24 -11.20
CA TYR A 120 -4.57 -5.54 -12.02
C TYR A 120 -4.52 -4.90 -13.41
N TRP A 121 -3.70 -3.88 -13.59
CA TRP A 121 -3.55 -3.16 -14.88
C TRP A 121 -2.47 -3.77 -15.80
N ALA A 122 -1.82 -4.87 -15.41
CA ALA A 122 -0.74 -5.50 -16.17
C ALA A 122 -1.10 -5.81 -17.64
N GLY A 123 -2.37 -6.13 -17.92
CA GLY A 123 -2.86 -6.36 -19.27
C GLY A 123 -2.97 -5.10 -20.14
N ARG A 124 -3.10 -3.92 -19.54
CA ARG A 124 -3.22 -2.62 -20.20
C ARG A 124 -1.89 -1.87 -20.24
N MET A 125 -1.11 -2.02 -19.19
CA MET A 125 0.14 -1.34 -18.95
C MET A 125 1.14 -2.37 -18.39
N PRO A 126 1.98 -3.00 -19.24
CA PRO A 126 2.95 -3.99 -18.77
C PRO A 126 3.83 -3.53 -17.62
N ALA A 127 4.17 -2.23 -17.59
CA ALA A 127 4.91 -1.61 -16.49
C ALA A 127 4.23 -1.73 -15.11
N ALA A 128 2.91 -1.97 -15.04
CA ALA A 128 2.18 -2.09 -13.78
C ALA A 128 2.71 -3.23 -12.90
N VAL A 129 3.30 -4.29 -13.48
CA VAL A 129 3.92 -5.37 -12.70
C VAL A 129 5.13 -4.87 -11.91
N PHE A 130 5.83 -3.86 -12.43
CA PHE A 130 7.00 -3.25 -11.78
C PHE A 130 6.64 -2.04 -10.91
N LEU A 131 5.39 -1.59 -10.93
CA LEU A 131 4.86 -0.54 -10.05
C LEU A 131 4.08 -1.09 -8.86
N SER A 132 3.98 -2.40 -8.75
CA SER A 132 3.29 -3.07 -7.64
C SER A 132 4.20 -4.16 -7.07
N SER A 133 3.86 -5.43 -7.27
CA SER A 133 4.63 -6.53 -6.74
C SER A 133 4.91 -7.56 -7.82
N TYR A 134 6.11 -8.07 -7.85
CA TYR A 134 6.49 -9.15 -8.76
C TYR A 134 7.45 -10.14 -8.10
N PRO A 135 7.52 -11.38 -8.60
CA PRO A 135 8.31 -12.43 -7.98
C PRO A 135 9.77 -12.04 -7.80
N LEU A 136 10.27 -12.14 -6.57
CA LEU A 136 11.66 -11.87 -6.18
C LEU A 136 12.15 -10.45 -6.51
N GLY A 137 11.23 -9.48 -6.68
CA GLY A 137 11.53 -8.07 -6.85
C GLY A 137 12.01 -7.40 -5.56
N LEU A 138 11.73 -6.11 -5.40
CA LEU A 138 12.02 -5.37 -4.18
C LEU A 138 11.34 -6.04 -2.97
N ARG A 139 12.07 -6.19 -1.86
CA ARG A 139 11.73 -7.12 -0.77
C ARG A 139 11.15 -6.46 0.45
N THR A 140 11.33 -5.16 0.60
CA THR A 140 10.88 -4.41 1.77
C THR A 140 10.16 -3.13 1.36
N GLU A 141 9.33 -2.65 2.27
CA GLU A 141 8.60 -1.39 2.12
C GLU A 141 9.55 -0.21 1.90
N GLY A 142 10.67 -0.16 2.64
CA GLY A 142 11.67 0.89 2.48
C GLY A 142 12.38 0.87 1.12
N GLU A 143 12.55 -0.30 0.51
CA GLU A 143 13.07 -0.42 -0.86
C GLU A 143 12.08 0.15 -1.88
N TRP A 144 10.77 -0.07 -1.69
CA TRP A 144 9.74 0.49 -2.53
C TRP A 144 9.63 2.02 -2.36
N ASP A 145 9.73 2.53 -1.12
CA ASP A 145 9.78 3.98 -0.87
C ASP A 145 11.00 4.61 -1.53
N THR A 146 12.16 3.95 -1.43
CA THR A 146 13.38 4.40 -2.11
C THR A 146 13.17 4.44 -3.62
N PHE A 147 12.56 3.41 -4.22
CA PHE A 147 12.25 3.37 -5.63
C PHE A 147 11.31 4.53 -6.04
N PHE A 148 10.18 4.70 -5.33
CA PHE A 148 9.19 5.69 -5.71
C PHE A 148 9.62 7.12 -5.44
N TYR A 149 10.20 7.39 -4.26
CA TYR A 149 10.51 8.78 -3.84
C TYR A 149 11.97 9.18 -4.07
N GLY A 150 12.88 8.22 -4.18
CA GLY A 150 14.32 8.47 -4.33
C GLY A 150 14.86 8.24 -5.74
N LEU A 151 14.32 7.26 -6.46
CA LEU A 151 14.85 6.83 -7.76
C LEU A 151 13.95 7.21 -8.95
N GLY A 152 12.92 8.03 -8.73
CA GLY A 152 12.05 8.55 -9.80
C GLY A 152 10.91 7.63 -10.22
N GLY A 153 10.62 6.56 -9.48
CA GLY A 153 9.54 5.63 -9.77
C GLY A 153 8.17 6.29 -9.81
N ARG A 154 7.92 7.25 -8.90
CA ARG A 154 6.66 8.00 -8.83
C ARG A 154 6.44 8.88 -10.06
N GLU A 155 7.47 9.58 -10.50
CA GLU A 155 7.43 10.43 -11.69
C GLU A 155 7.13 9.61 -12.94
N ILE A 156 7.75 8.43 -13.07
CA ILE A 156 7.45 7.51 -14.18
C ILE A 156 6.01 7.00 -14.09
N ALA A 157 5.53 6.61 -12.91
CA ALA A 157 4.15 6.20 -12.74
C ALA A 157 3.17 7.31 -13.18
N ARG A 158 3.44 8.58 -12.82
CA ARG A 158 2.68 9.75 -13.27
C ARG A 158 2.66 9.89 -14.78
N GLU A 159 3.82 9.75 -15.43
CA GLU A 159 3.91 9.78 -16.92
C GLU A 159 3.07 8.67 -17.55
N LEU A 160 3.06 7.47 -16.95
CA LEU A 160 2.33 6.31 -17.47
C LEU A 160 0.82 6.48 -17.34
N PHE A 161 0.34 6.87 -16.17
CA PHE A 161 -1.09 7.07 -15.92
C PHE A 161 -1.64 8.30 -16.65
N ALA A 162 -0.82 9.32 -16.89
CA ALA A 162 -1.20 10.50 -17.69
C ALA A 162 -1.59 10.13 -19.13
N LYS A 163 -1.04 9.07 -19.72
CA LYS A 163 -1.45 8.56 -21.04
C LYS A 163 -2.91 8.11 -21.10
N PHE A 164 -3.53 7.92 -19.94
CA PHE A 164 -4.93 7.51 -19.77
C PHE A 164 -5.79 8.59 -19.12
N ASP A 165 -5.36 9.86 -19.13
CA ASP A 165 -6.02 10.99 -18.49
C ASP A 165 -6.20 10.82 -16.97
N MET A 166 -5.23 10.21 -16.30
CA MET A 166 -5.21 10.00 -14.86
C MET A 166 -3.89 10.49 -14.24
N PHE A 167 -3.94 10.84 -12.96
CA PHE A 167 -2.80 11.24 -12.16
C PHE A 167 -2.53 10.22 -11.06
N TYR A 168 -1.35 9.61 -11.10
CA TYR A 168 -0.87 8.74 -10.03
C TYR A 168 -0.39 9.58 -8.86
N VAL A 169 -1.07 9.52 -7.73
CA VAL A 169 -0.70 10.30 -6.54
C VAL A 169 0.47 9.64 -5.81
N GLY A 170 0.33 8.36 -5.46
CA GLY A 170 1.36 7.60 -4.78
C GLY A 170 0.93 6.16 -4.52
N HIS A 171 1.91 5.33 -4.15
CA HIS A 171 1.66 3.94 -3.75
C HIS A 171 1.18 3.85 -2.30
N ILE A 172 0.53 2.74 -1.98
CA ILE A 172 0.00 2.42 -0.66
C ILE A 172 0.41 0.99 -0.32
N GLN A 173 1.19 0.85 0.72
CA GLN A 173 1.76 -0.42 1.19
C GLN A 173 0.74 -1.21 2.02
N HIS A 174 0.73 -2.54 1.88
CA HIS A 174 -0.08 -3.40 2.74
C HIS A 174 0.64 -4.68 3.19
N GLY A 175 1.87 -4.90 2.75
CA GLY A 175 2.68 -6.03 3.14
C GLY A 175 2.64 -7.21 2.16
N PRO A 176 3.24 -8.36 2.54
CA PRO A 176 3.40 -9.50 1.65
C PRO A 176 2.10 -10.27 1.43
N ASN A 177 1.99 -10.92 0.28
CA ASN A 177 0.95 -11.90 0.01
C ASN A 177 1.35 -13.28 0.51
N ILE A 178 0.40 -14.04 1.04
CA ILE A 178 0.59 -15.43 1.46
C ILE A 178 -0.32 -16.37 0.68
N ILE A 179 0.06 -17.66 0.64
CA ILE A 179 -0.70 -18.68 -0.08
C ILE A 179 -1.57 -19.48 0.90
N HIS A 180 -2.87 -19.49 0.66
CA HIS A 180 -3.82 -20.39 1.31
C HIS A 180 -4.08 -21.60 0.44
N SER A 181 -4.14 -22.80 1.05
CA SER A 181 -4.31 -24.05 0.31
C SER A 181 -5.15 -25.08 1.07
N LYS A 182 -5.90 -25.87 0.31
CA LYS A 182 -6.61 -27.06 0.82
C LYS A 182 -5.68 -28.23 1.08
N VAL A 183 -4.52 -28.23 0.42
CA VAL A 183 -3.49 -29.28 0.49
C VAL A 183 -2.16 -28.70 0.95
N PRO A 184 -1.28 -29.48 1.58
CA PRO A 184 0.02 -28.96 1.98
C PRO A 184 0.86 -28.58 0.76
N ILE A 185 1.44 -27.38 0.78
CA ILE A 185 2.44 -26.91 -0.17
C ILE A 185 3.75 -26.73 0.59
N ARG A 186 4.75 -27.55 0.34
CA ARG A 186 6.04 -27.57 1.01
C ARG A 186 7.22 -27.39 0.07
N SER A 187 6.96 -27.52 -1.24
CA SER A 187 7.93 -27.36 -2.31
C SER A 187 7.29 -26.77 -3.54
N ILE A 188 8.11 -26.29 -4.48
CA ILE A 188 7.64 -25.80 -5.77
C ILE A 188 6.87 -26.88 -6.56
N ASP A 189 7.23 -28.15 -6.39
CA ASP A 189 6.59 -29.27 -7.10
C ASP A 189 5.16 -29.52 -6.65
N ASP A 190 4.80 -29.09 -5.44
CA ASP A 190 3.43 -29.26 -4.90
C ASP A 190 2.40 -28.37 -5.62
N PHE A 191 2.84 -27.37 -6.39
CA PHE A 191 1.96 -26.56 -7.23
C PHE A 191 1.51 -27.27 -8.49
N LYS A 192 2.20 -28.32 -8.93
CA LYS A 192 1.89 -29.05 -10.18
C LYS A 192 0.44 -29.54 -10.18
N GLY A 193 -0.29 -29.14 -11.22
CA GLY A 193 -1.69 -29.52 -11.46
C GLY A 193 -2.71 -28.84 -10.54
N ARG A 194 -2.31 -28.02 -9.56
CA ARG A 194 -3.24 -27.32 -8.66
C ARG A 194 -3.97 -26.20 -9.40
N LYS A 195 -5.27 -26.10 -9.13
CA LYS A 195 -6.08 -24.94 -9.57
C LYS A 195 -5.82 -23.78 -8.61
N MET A 196 -5.14 -22.78 -9.08
CA MET A 196 -4.63 -21.69 -8.25
C MET A 196 -5.14 -20.33 -8.70
N ARG A 197 -5.74 -19.59 -7.77
CA ARG A 197 -6.02 -18.16 -7.97
C ARG A 197 -4.75 -17.35 -7.78
N VAL A 198 -4.53 -16.44 -8.71
CA VAL A 198 -3.45 -15.44 -8.67
C VAL A 198 -3.97 -14.07 -9.13
N PRO A 199 -3.28 -12.95 -8.80
CA PRO A 199 -3.69 -11.61 -9.22
C PRO A 199 -3.44 -11.30 -10.70
N GLY A 200 -2.89 -12.25 -11.47
CA GLY A 200 -2.54 -12.06 -12.87
C GLY A 200 -1.06 -11.67 -13.07
N GLY A 201 -0.77 -11.08 -14.25
CA GLY A 201 0.56 -10.56 -14.56
C GLY A 201 1.67 -11.60 -14.48
N MET A 202 2.84 -11.17 -14.06
CA MET A 202 4.05 -12.03 -13.92
C MET A 202 3.85 -13.12 -12.87
N VAL A 203 3.09 -12.87 -11.81
CA VAL A 203 2.79 -13.85 -10.76
C VAL A 203 2.06 -15.06 -11.34
N ALA A 204 1.08 -14.83 -12.22
CA ALA A 204 0.37 -15.92 -12.90
C ALA A 204 1.30 -16.75 -13.78
N GLU A 205 2.20 -16.11 -14.51
CA GLU A 205 3.16 -16.80 -15.36
C GLU A 205 4.18 -17.62 -14.54
N LEU A 206 4.62 -17.10 -13.39
CA LEU A 206 5.52 -17.81 -12.48
C LEU A 206 4.89 -19.13 -12.00
N PHE A 207 3.68 -19.08 -11.46
CA PHE A 207 3.01 -20.29 -10.97
C PHE A 207 2.58 -21.24 -12.08
N SER A 208 2.26 -20.70 -13.27
CA SER A 208 2.05 -21.54 -14.47
C SER A 208 3.33 -22.28 -14.86
N ALA A 209 4.49 -21.61 -14.82
CA ALA A 209 5.78 -22.23 -15.08
C ALA A 209 6.17 -23.27 -13.99
N ALA A 210 5.70 -23.10 -12.75
CA ALA A 210 5.79 -24.09 -11.70
C ALA A 210 4.77 -25.25 -11.83
N GLY A 211 3.94 -25.23 -12.88
CA GLY A 211 2.99 -26.28 -13.21
C GLY A 211 1.59 -26.14 -12.62
N ALA A 212 1.27 -25.01 -12.00
CA ALA A 212 -0.10 -24.72 -11.54
C ALA A 212 -1.04 -24.37 -12.70
N LYS A 213 -2.33 -24.62 -12.51
CA LYS A 213 -3.40 -24.13 -13.39
C LYS A 213 -3.94 -22.82 -12.85
N THR A 214 -3.37 -21.70 -13.31
CA THR A 214 -3.66 -20.38 -12.78
C THR A 214 -4.95 -19.78 -13.31
N THR A 215 -5.68 -19.08 -12.45
CA THR A 215 -6.89 -18.32 -12.79
C THR A 215 -6.83 -16.94 -12.15
N LEU A 216 -7.09 -15.90 -12.94
CA LEU A 216 -7.24 -14.53 -12.45
C LEU A 216 -8.65 -14.34 -11.88
N LEU A 217 -8.74 -14.00 -10.59
CA LEU A 217 -9.98 -13.59 -9.92
C LEU A 217 -9.70 -12.37 -9.03
N PRO A 218 -10.64 -11.43 -8.92
CA PRO A 218 -10.54 -10.35 -7.95
C PRO A 218 -10.64 -10.89 -6.51
N GLY A 219 -10.12 -10.13 -5.54
CA GLY A 219 -10.08 -10.56 -4.14
C GLY A 219 -11.44 -10.97 -3.57
N SER A 220 -12.49 -10.26 -3.94
CA SER A 220 -13.87 -10.52 -3.52
C SER A 220 -14.46 -11.86 -4.01
N GLU A 221 -13.82 -12.55 -4.95
CA GLU A 221 -14.28 -13.82 -5.51
C GLU A 221 -13.50 -15.04 -5.03
N ILE A 222 -12.45 -14.84 -4.22
CA ILE A 222 -11.56 -15.93 -3.80
C ILE A 222 -12.26 -16.88 -2.84
N PHE A 223 -12.93 -16.36 -1.79
CA PHE A 223 -13.62 -17.21 -0.82
C PHE A 223 -14.66 -18.13 -1.49
N PRO A 224 -15.61 -17.59 -2.30
CA PRO A 224 -16.58 -18.45 -2.98
C PRO A 224 -15.94 -19.47 -3.93
N ALA A 225 -14.81 -19.11 -4.57
CA ALA A 225 -14.09 -20.03 -5.46
C ALA A 225 -13.39 -21.17 -4.71
N LEU A 226 -12.81 -20.86 -3.54
CA LEU A 226 -12.28 -21.88 -2.62
C LEU A 226 -13.40 -22.76 -2.08
N GLU A 227 -14.48 -22.18 -1.58
CA GLU A 227 -15.62 -22.91 -1.00
C GLU A 227 -16.19 -23.93 -2.00
N LYS A 228 -16.46 -23.50 -3.24
CA LYS A 228 -17.01 -24.35 -4.31
C LYS A 228 -15.98 -25.33 -4.89
N GLY A 229 -14.71 -25.24 -4.54
CA GLY A 229 -13.65 -26.11 -5.10
C GLY A 229 -13.31 -25.82 -6.57
N THR A 230 -13.66 -24.65 -7.09
CA THR A 230 -13.20 -24.22 -8.41
C THR A 230 -11.71 -23.91 -8.41
N ILE A 231 -11.15 -23.55 -7.25
CA ILE A 231 -9.71 -23.44 -6.97
C ILE A 231 -9.35 -24.23 -5.70
N ASP A 232 -8.10 -24.69 -5.63
CA ASP A 232 -7.54 -25.45 -4.51
C ASP A 232 -6.58 -24.59 -3.69
N VAL A 233 -5.97 -23.59 -4.33
CA VAL A 233 -4.92 -22.71 -3.81
C VAL A 233 -5.26 -21.28 -4.17
N ALA A 234 -4.99 -20.36 -3.26
CA ALA A 234 -5.14 -18.92 -3.51
C ALA A 234 -3.95 -18.14 -2.95
N ASP A 235 -3.33 -17.36 -3.80
CA ASP A 235 -2.47 -16.25 -3.42
C ASP A 235 -3.35 -15.03 -3.11
N TYR A 236 -3.20 -14.45 -1.92
CA TYR A 236 -3.84 -13.21 -1.54
C TYR A 236 -3.05 -12.55 -0.39
N VAL A 237 -3.44 -11.36 -0.03
CA VAL A 237 -2.79 -10.48 0.96
C VAL A 237 -2.43 -11.13 2.30
N GLY A 238 -2.11 -10.34 3.31
CA GLY A 238 -1.64 -10.78 4.63
C GLY A 238 -2.70 -11.46 5.50
N PRO A 239 -2.28 -12.00 6.66
CA PRO A 239 -3.09 -12.85 7.55
C PRO A 239 -4.39 -12.21 8.02
N ALA A 240 -4.37 -10.96 8.47
CA ALA A 240 -5.53 -10.32 9.08
C ALA A 240 -6.71 -10.21 8.14
N ILE A 241 -6.45 -9.79 6.90
CA ILE A 241 -7.49 -9.65 5.88
C ILE A 241 -7.98 -11.02 5.45
N ASN A 242 -7.07 -11.96 5.19
CA ASN A 242 -7.41 -13.32 4.77
C ASN A 242 -8.23 -14.07 5.83
N TYR A 243 -7.93 -13.87 7.12
CA TYR A 243 -8.73 -14.40 8.21
C TYR A 243 -10.14 -13.80 8.24
N SER A 244 -10.24 -12.47 8.12
CA SER A 244 -11.54 -11.77 8.12
C SER A 244 -12.43 -12.13 6.94
N LEU A 245 -11.84 -12.52 5.81
CA LEU A 245 -12.55 -13.05 4.64
C LEU A 245 -12.91 -14.52 4.76
N GLY A 246 -12.60 -15.16 5.89
CA GLY A 246 -13.03 -16.53 6.18
C GLY A 246 -12.15 -17.64 5.57
N PHE A 247 -10.94 -17.33 5.06
CA PHE A 247 -10.11 -18.34 4.37
C PHE A 247 -9.78 -19.54 5.27
N HIS A 248 -9.67 -19.36 6.59
CA HIS A 248 -9.51 -20.44 7.56
C HIS A 248 -10.64 -21.48 7.56
N GLN A 249 -11.83 -21.13 7.06
CA GLN A 249 -12.98 -22.02 7.00
C GLN A 249 -12.93 -22.96 5.77
N VAL A 250 -12.23 -22.54 4.72
CA VAL A 250 -12.24 -23.23 3.40
C VAL A 250 -10.85 -23.73 2.98
N THR A 251 -9.80 -23.43 3.75
CA THR A 251 -8.44 -23.92 3.56
C THR A 251 -7.86 -24.48 4.86
N LYS A 252 -6.92 -25.40 4.76
CA LYS A 252 -6.26 -26.03 5.91
C LYS A 252 -4.83 -25.54 6.11
N TYR A 253 -4.21 -25.02 5.04
CA TYR A 253 -2.79 -24.72 5.03
C TYR A 253 -2.52 -23.29 4.61
N ILE A 254 -1.48 -22.69 5.21
CA ILE A 254 -0.84 -21.47 4.74
C ILE A 254 0.59 -21.85 4.34
N SER A 255 0.98 -21.53 3.10
CA SER A 255 2.36 -21.71 2.64
C SER A 255 3.08 -20.38 2.60
N MET A 256 4.26 -20.36 3.20
CA MET A 256 5.13 -19.19 3.32
C MET A 256 6.50 -19.47 2.71
N GLY A 257 7.28 -18.44 2.50
CA GLY A 257 8.69 -18.54 2.18
C GLY A 257 9.52 -19.14 3.32
N PRO A 258 10.85 -19.30 3.14
CA PRO A 258 11.78 -19.73 4.18
C PRO A 258 11.70 -18.83 5.43
N ALA A 259 12.34 -19.25 6.51
CA ALA A 259 12.47 -18.42 7.71
C ALA A 259 13.07 -17.04 7.34
N GLY A 260 12.42 -15.97 7.83
CA GLY A 260 12.78 -14.58 7.49
C GLY A 260 12.04 -14.01 6.27
N PHE A 261 11.31 -14.82 5.50
CA PHE A 261 10.51 -14.36 4.37
C PHE A 261 9.07 -14.88 4.48
N MET A 262 8.10 -13.99 4.50
CA MET A 262 6.70 -14.41 4.40
C MET A 262 6.37 -14.86 2.97
N SER A 263 6.83 -14.13 1.98
CA SER A 263 6.59 -14.39 0.57
C SER A 263 7.84 -14.17 -0.26
N ILE A 264 8.09 -15.05 -1.23
CA ILE A 264 9.15 -14.89 -2.23
C ILE A 264 8.60 -14.53 -3.60
N TYR A 265 7.30 -14.68 -3.79
CA TYR A 265 6.60 -14.42 -5.06
C TYR A 265 5.93 -13.03 -5.09
N GLN A 266 5.52 -12.51 -3.94
CA GLN A 266 5.09 -11.11 -3.72
C GLN A 266 5.52 -10.66 -2.32
N PRO A 267 6.82 -10.33 -2.13
CA PRO A 267 7.37 -10.01 -0.80
C PRO A 267 6.77 -8.73 -0.22
N VAL A 268 6.46 -7.76 -1.06
CA VAL A 268 5.67 -6.55 -0.73
C VAL A 268 4.67 -6.36 -1.86
N ASP A 269 3.41 -6.23 -1.54
CA ASP A 269 2.40 -5.88 -2.54
C ASP A 269 1.84 -4.49 -2.28
N LEU A 270 1.46 -3.80 -3.34
CA LEU A 270 1.12 -2.40 -3.32
C LEU A 270 -0.24 -2.15 -3.97
N MET A 271 -0.94 -1.22 -3.37
CA MET A 271 -2.02 -0.48 -3.99
C MET A 271 -1.53 0.91 -4.39
N ASP A 272 -2.38 1.68 -5.03
CA ASP A 272 -2.11 3.10 -5.30
C ASP A 272 -3.35 3.97 -5.05
N LEU A 273 -3.14 5.27 -4.96
CA LEU A 273 -4.20 6.24 -5.21
C LEU A 273 -3.96 6.87 -6.58
N THR A 274 -4.91 6.65 -7.47
CA THR A 274 -4.95 7.26 -8.80
C THR A 274 -6.24 8.03 -8.98
N VAL A 275 -6.13 9.27 -9.49
CA VAL A 275 -7.23 10.24 -9.64
C VAL A 275 -7.40 10.57 -11.11
N GLY A 276 -8.63 10.80 -11.56
CA GLY A 276 -8.87 11.33 -12.89
C GLY A 276 -8.18 12.70 -13.10
N MET A 277 -7.63 12.94 -14.27
CA MET A 277 -6.86 14.17 -14.53
C MET A 277 -7.73 15.43 -14.35
N LYS A 278 -9.00 15.38 -14.69
CA LYS A 278 -9.92 16.51 -14.53
C LYS A 278 -10.15 16.90 -13.07
N PRO A 279 -10.59 16.00 -12.15
CA PRO A 279 -10.71 16.34 -10.72
C PRO A 279 -9.37 16.70 -10.09
N TRP A 280 -8.26 16.07 -10.49
CA TRP A 280 -6.92 16.45 -10.04
C TRP A 280 -6.55 17.88 -10.41
N ASN A 281 -6.75 18.28 -11.66
CA ASN A 281 -6.42 19.62 -12.16
C ASN A 281 -7.31 20.72 -11.58
N ALA A 282 -8.50 20.39 -11.08
CA ALA A 282 -9.38 21.33 -10.41
C ALA A 282 -8.88 21.73 -9.01
N LEU A 283 -7.95 20.98 -8.41
CA LEU A 283 -7.37 21.32 -7.13
C LEU A 283 -6.36 22.47 -7.25
N SER A 284 -6.29 23.32 -6.21
CA SER A 284 -5.22 24.28 -6.04
C SER A 284 -3.87 23.56 -5.80
N SER A 285 -2.76 24.25 -6.05
CA SER A 285 -1.41 23.68 -5.79
C SER A 285 -1.25 23.24 -4.32
N ARG A 286 -1.84 24.00 -3.38
CA ARG A 286 -1.86 23.64 -1.95
C ARG A 286 -2.59 22.34 -1.71
N MET A 287 -3.77 22.14 -2.33
CA MET A 287 -4.55 20.91 -2.16
C MET A 287 -3.91 19.71 -2.86
N LYS A 288 -3.25 19.90 -4.00
CA LYS A 288 -2.47 18.83 -4.64
C LYS A 288 -1.36 18.33 -3.71
N TYR A 289 -0.61 19.24 -3.12
CA TYR A 289 0.45 18.90 -2.16
C TYR A 289 -0.14 18.23 -0.90
N PHE A 290 -1.25 18.74 -0.37
CA PHE A 290 -1.96 18.13 0.75
C PHE A 290 -2.33 16.67 0.44
N VAL A 291 -2.95 16.38 -0.70
CA VAL A 291 -3.34 15.02 -1.08
C VAL A 291 -2.11 14.11 -1.25
N GLU A 292 -1.01 14.61 -1.82
CA GLU A 292 0.24 13.84 -1.93
C GLU A 292 0.80 13.48 -0.55
N CYS A 293 0.80 14.42 0.41
CA CYS A 293 1.24 14.17 1.78
C CYS A 293 0.32 13.19 2.51
N GLU A 294 -1.00 13.34 2.34
CA GLU A 294 -1.99 12.45 2.96
C GLU A 294 -1.89 11.02 2.44
N VAL A 295 -1.62 10.81 1.14
CA VAL A 295 -1.42 9.47 0.58
C VAL A 295 -0.16 8.82 1.14
N HIS A 296 0.93 9.55 1.24
CA HIS A 296 2.16 9.03 1.85
C HIS A 296 1.95 8.67 3.32
N SER A 297 1.36 9.58 4.10
CA SER A 297 1.02 9.32 5.51
C SER A 297 0.05 8.14 5.65
N TYR A 298 -0.94 8.04 4.77
CA TYR A 298 -1.87 6.91 4.75
C TYR A 298 -1.18 5.59 4.45
N SER A 299 -0.24 5.56 3.49
CA SER A 299 0.55 4.34 3.17
C SER A 299 1.21 3.76 4.43
N ASP A 300 1.90 4.61 5.21
CA ASP A 300 2.57 4.20 6.44
C ASP A 300 1.60 3.71 7.52
N HIS A 301 0.52 4.48 7.76
CA HIS A 301 -0.49 4.11 8.74
C HIS A 301 -1.25 2.84 8.35
N HIS A 302 -1.56 2.69 7.07
CA HIS A 302 -2.24 1.52 6.53
C HIS A 302 -1.38 0.27 6.72
N PHE A 303 -0.10 0.33 6.32
CA PHE A 303 0.83 -0.76 6.53
C PHE A 303 0.96 -1.11 8.02
N ALA A 304 1.25 -0.14 8.88
CA ALA A 304 1.40 -0.37 10.32
C ALA A 304 0.12 -0.96 10.97
N GLY A 305 -1.05 -0.48 10.54
CA GLY A 305 -2.34 -0.98 11.00
C GLY A 305 -2.59 -2.43 10.61
N ILE A 306 -2.25 -2.80 9.37
CA ILE A 306 -2.34 -4.18 8.90
C ILE A 306 -1.35 -5.06 9.64
N GLN A 307 -0.07 -4.66 9.78
CA GLN A 307 0.94 -5.44 10.47
C GLN A 307 0.57 -5.72 11.93
N LYS A 308 -0.04 -4.74 12.62
CA LYS A 308 -0.59 -4.95 13.97
C LYS A 308 -1.70 -6.00 13.98
N ALA A 309 -2.63 -5.90 13.05
CA ALA A 309 -3.75 -6.85 12.96
C ALA A 309 -3.29 -8.25 12.55
N ASP A 310 -2.22 -8.37 11.76
CA ASP A 310 -1.63 -9.64 11.36
C ASP A 310 -1.10 -10.45 12.56
N GLN A 311 -0.57 -9.79 13.59
CA GLN A 311 -0.13 -10.47 14.82
C GLN A 311 -1.29 -11.22 15.48
N ASP A 312 -2.45 -10.57 15.62
CA ASP A 312 -3.64 -11.17 16.19
C ASP A 312 -4.22 -12.28 15.28
N ALA A 313 -4.12 -12.09 13.97
CA ALA A 313 -4.64 -13.07 13.01
C ALA A 313 -3.85 -14.38 13.01
N TRP A 314 -2.53 -14.35 13.22
CA TRP A 314 -1.72 -15.55 13.35
C TRP A 314 -2.17 -16.42 14.53
N VAL A 315 -2.52 -15.80 15.65
CA VAL A 315 -3.08 -16.53 16.82
C VAL A 315 -4.41 -17.19 16.44
N LYS A 316 -5.29 -16.43 15.80
CA LYS A 316 -6.62 -16.94 15.37
C LYS A 316 -6.51 -18.06 14.32
N PHE A 317 -5.57 -17.99 13.38
CA PHE A 317 -5.31 -19.09 12.45
C PHE A 317 -4.84 -20.36 13.16
N ALA A 318 -3.97 -20.23 14.15
CA ALA A 318 -3.51 -21.36 14.97
C ALA A 318 -4.65 -21.98 15.76
N GLU A 319 -5.50 -21.16 16.41
CA GLU A 319 -6.72 -21.62 17.11
C GLU A 319 -7.72 -22.30 16.19
N ALA A 320 -7.86 -21.83 14.94
CA ALA A 320 -8.67 -22.48 13.91
C ALA A 320 -8.04 -23.78 13.36
N GLY A 321 -6.85 -24.14 13.85
CA GLY A 321 -6.14 -25.36 13.45
C GLY A 321 -5.51 -25.28 12.06
N THR A 322 -5.22 -24.07 11.55
CA THR A 322 -4.48 -23.86 10.30
C THR A 322 -3.02 -24.30 10.46
N ILE A 323 -2.51 -25.02 9.48
CA ILE A 323 -1.14 -25.54 9.47
C ILE A 323 -0.28 -24.65 8.56
N VAL A 324 0.76 -24.07 9.12
CA VAL A 324 1.75 -23.29 8.34
C VAL A 324 2.81 -24.23 7.77
N THR A 325 3.00 -24.19 6.45
CA THR A 325 4.09 -24.87 5.74
C THR A 325 5.07 -23.80 5.23
N ARG A 326 6.32 -24.20 5.01
CA ARG A 326 7.35 -23.30 4.49
C ARG A 326 8.09 -23.94 3.33
N LEU A 327 8.35 -23.12 2.32
CA LEU A 327 9.25 -23.45 1.22
C LEU A 327 10.71 -23.45 1.72
N GLY A 328 11.54 -24.31 1.15
CA GLY A 328 12.97 -24.37 1.48
C GLY A 328 13.81 -23.40 0.65
N GLN A 329 15.10 -23.27 0.98
CA GLN A 329 16.03 -22.46 0.18
C GLN A 329 16.20 -22.99 -1.25
N SER A 330 16.10 -24.30 -1.44
CA SER A 330 16.10 -24.92 -2.77
C SER A 330 14.93 -24.47 -3.64
N ASP A 331 13.76 -24.23 -3.02
CA ASP A 331 12.60 -23.71 -3.72
C ASP A 331 12.80 -22.24 -4.12
N VAL A 332 13.46 -21.43 -3.26
CA VAL A 332 13.84 -20.05 -3.64
C VAL A 332 14.72 -20.07 -4.89
N ALA A 333 15.74 -20.90 -4.92
CA ALA A 333 16.62 -21.03 -6.09
C ALA A 333 15.86 -21.52 -7.33
N ALA A 334 14.89 -22.44 -7.17
CA ALA A 334 14.05 -22.91 -8.27
C ALA A 334 13.13 -21.79 -8.77
N PHE A 335 12.48 -21.04 -7.89
CA PHE A 335 11.65 -19.87 -8.25
C PHE A 335 12.49 -18.77 -8.91
N THR A 336 13.71 -18.51 -8.47
CA THR A 336 14.63 -17.54 -9.06
C THR A 336 14.88 -17.88 -10.54
N LYS A 337 15.15 -19.15 -10.85
CA LYS A 337 15.36 -19.61 -12.23
C LYS A 337 14.14 -19.42 -13.12
N LEU A 338 12.93 -19.44 -12.56
CA LEU A 338 11.69 -19.17 -13.29
C LEU A 338 11.41 -17.67 -13.38
N ALA A 339 11.67 -16.90 -12.31
CA ALA A 339 11.33 -15.50 -12.23
C ALA A 339 12.20 -14.59 -13.08
N VAL A 340 13.53 -14.81 -13.08
CA VAL A 340 14.47 -13.93 -13.80
C VAL A 340 14.15 -13.84 -15.30
N PRO A 341 13.92 -14.94 -16.06
CA PRO A 341 13.50 -14.83 -17.46
C PRO A 341 12.16 -14.09 -17.62
N LEU A 342 11.25 -14.21 -16.65
CA LEU A 342 9.96 -13.50 -16.68
C LEU A 342 10.13 -12.00 -16.47
N TRP A 343 11.08 -11.55 -15.63
CA TRP A 343 11.39 -10.14 -15.48
C TRP A 343 11.70 -9.49 -16.84
N TYR A 344 12.62 -10.08 -17.58
CA TYR A 344 13.02 -9.57 -18.90
C TYR A 344 11.92 -9.73 -19.94
N LYS A 345 11.18 -10.85 -19.91
CA LYS A 345 10.01 -11.03 -20.79
C LYS A 345 8.98 -9.90 -20.59
N TRP A 346 8.70 -9.51 -19.34
CA TRP A 346 7.76 -8.44 -19.04
C TRP A 346 8.34 -7.06 -19.31
N ALA A 347 9.59 -6.82 -18.98
CA ALA A 347 10.29 -5.57 -19.28
C ALA A 347 10.35 -5.31 -20.79
N ASN A 348 10.59 -6.34 -21.60
CA ASN A 348 10.70 -6.22 -23.06
C ASN A 348 9.33 -6.15 -23.77
N LYS A 349 8.19 -6.09 -23.05
CA LYS A 349 6.88 -5.88 -23.69
C LYS A 349 6.73 -4.48 -24.26
N ASP A 350 7.29 -3.48 -23.61
CA ASP A 350 7.36 -2.11 -24.10
C ASP A 350 8.48 -1.31 -23.42
N LYS A 351 8.81 -0.15 -23.99
CA LYS A 351 9.88 0.74 -23.49
C LYS A 351 9.64 1.27 -22.09
N ASP A 352 8.38 1.42 -21.67
CA ASP A 352 8.03 1.94 -20.36
C ASP A 352 8.28 0.87 -19.28
N ALA A 353 7.89 -0.37 -19.56
CA ALA A 353 8.20 -1.51 -18.69
C ALA A 353 9.71 -1.73 -18.56
N ALA A 354 10.46 -1.64 -19.67
CA ALA A 354 11.92 -1.71 -19.65
C ALA A 354 12.55 -0.61 -18.79
N ARG A 355 12.06 0.63 -18.91
CA ARG A 355 12.55 1.78 -18.15
C ARG A 355 12.32 1.59 -16.66
N VAL A 356 11.12 1.19 -16.23
CA VAL A 356 10.80 0.97 -14.83
C VAL A 356 11.65 -0.16 -14.27
N PHE A 357 11.68 -1.30 -14.95
CA PHE A 357 12.45 -2.46 -14.50
C PHE A 357 13.95 -2.18 -14.42
N LYS A 358 14.51 -1.43 -15.37
CA LYS A 358 15.95 -1.10 -15.35
C LYS A 358 16.36 -0.38 -14.06
N ILE A 359 15.56 0.60 -13.61
CA ILE A 359 15.85 1.34 -12.37
C ILE A 359 15.83 0.38 -11.17
N GLN A 360 14.85 -0.51 -11.09
CA GLN A 360 14.77 -1.48 -10.01
C GLN A 360 15.89 -2.52 -10.09
N LEU A 361 16.25 -2.98 -11.28
CA LEU A 361 17.36 -3.91 -11.48
C LEU A 361 18.68 -3.29 -11.04
N ASP A 362 18.97 -2.06 -11.48
CA ASP A 362 20.17 -1.32 -11.08
C ASP A 362 20.22 -1.16 -9.54
N TYR A 363 19.07 -0.90 -8.91
CA TYR A 363 18.98 -0.80 -7.45
C TYR A 363 19.19 -2.15 -6.77
N MET A 364 18.57 -3.23 -7.25
CA MET A 364 18.78 -4.58 -6.71
C MET A 364 20.22 -5.07 -6.85
N MET A 365 20.94 -4.63 -7.92
CA MET A 365 22.36 -4.97 -8.15
C MET A 365 23.32 -4.01 -7.43
N SER A 366 22.83 -2.89 -6.90
CA SER A 366 23.68 -1.90 -6.21
C SER A 366 24.32 -2.46 -4.94
N GLY A 367 25.41 -1.81 -4.49
CA GLY A 367 26.04 -2.15 -3.21
C GLY A 367 25.13 -1.96 -1.99
N SER A 368 23.98 -1.24 -2.14
CA SER A 368 23.01 -1.07 -1.07
C SER A 368 22.17 -2.32 -0.82
N LEU A 369 21.80 -3.06 -1.88
CA LEU A 369 20.98 -4.27 -1.80
C LEU A 369 21.79 -5.53 -2.10
N GLY A 370 22.40 -5.61 -3.27
CA GLY A 370 23.34 -6.67 -3.65
C GLY A 370 22.75 -8.08 -3.71
N TYR A 371 21.44 -8.23 -3.83
CA TYR A 371 20.81 -9.55 -3.86
C TYR A 371 20.46 -10.06 -5.28
N VAL A 372 20.80 -9.28 -6.29
CA VAL A 372 20.86 -9.72 -7.69
C VAL A 372 22.27 -9.52 -8.20
N THR A 373 22.87 -10.57 -8.74
CA THR A 373 24.23 -10.56 -9.25
C THR A 373 24.25 -10.64 -10.77
N PRO A 374 25.36 -10.26 -11.44
CA PRO A 374 25.50 -10.46 -12.89
C PRO A 374 25.31 -11.93 -13.32
N GLU A 375 25.64 -12.90 -12.46
CA GLU A 375 25.45 -14.32 -12.80
C GLU A 375 23.98 -14.71 -12.79
N ASP A 376 23.16 -14.14 -11.90
CA ASP A 376 21.70 -14.40 -11.84
C ASP A 376 21.00 -13.98 -13.12
N ILE A 377 21.47 -12.93 -13.79
CA ILE A 377 20.86 -12.36 -15.01
C ILE A 377 21.62 -12.71 -16.28
N LYS A 378 22.58 -13.61 -16.21
CA LYS A 378 23.41 -13.99 -17.36
C LYS A 378 22.57 -14.49 -18.53
N GLY A 379 22.85 -13.94 -19.71
CA GLY A 379 22.11 -14.29 -20.94
C GLY A 379 20.77 -13.57 -21.11
N GLN A 380 20.39 -12.72 -20.14
CA GLN A 380 19.21 -11.87 -20.26
C GLN A 380 19.58 -10.50 -20.85
N MET A 381 18.69 -9.89 -21.64
CA MET A 381 18.91 -8.56 -22.24
C MET A 381 17.64 -7.72 -22.16
N LEU A 382 17.79 -6.44 -21.86
CA LEU A 382 16.77 -5.43 -22.06
C LEU A 382 16.90 -4.85 -23.47
N ASN A 383 15.76 -4.78 -24.17
CA ASN A 383 15.67 -4.21 -25.51
C ASN A 383 15.57 -2.69 -25.49
#